data_aac909ec162c9b94fccdc84bb9303d52
#
_entry.id   aac909ec162c9b94fccdc84bb9303d52
#
_cell.length_a   1.000
_cell.length_b   1.000
_cell.length_c   1.000
_cell.angle_alpha   90.00
_cell.angle_beta   90.00
_cell.angle_gamma   90.00
#
_symmetry.space_group_name_H-M   'P 1'
#
loop_
_entity.id
_entity.type
_entity.pdbx_description
1 polymer ?
#
loop_
_entity_poly.entity_id
_entity_poly.type
_entity_poly.pdbx_seq_one_letter_code
_entity_poly.pdbx_strand_id
1 'polypeptide(L)'
;MIRILHILGTLDQGGAQTYILRYLDFDKENTHYILCQSGIEGALADEYRNKGAIIISNIKFHYLSGNYLSFIRFLRKEKIDVVWNGNPDILLILSWLAGKKTILFHRGSQKPTPKNILDLRYLYLKVMTWTCRKTVNKVLANSYTALNNNHPNYKKAPSKYKVIYNGIRKEDISTKNKQEIRAYLGIPENCFVIGHSGRLDFSKNHDMIINVAIKLCKKYNDIHFILMGLNVDNKYSPLINSHNLSNQIHLMGYRTDVMDILKGLDLFYFPSITEGNPNALLEAMVSNIPFVASDIPPIRESVPDYLQCTLINPYNEEENYSAIEDMYLHREKLEIRECKEWAIEHYDAYRQFNLFKDELEN
;
A
#
# COMPACT_ATOMS: atom_id res chain seq x y z
N MET A 1 7.08 24.15 -15.10
CA MET A 1 5.91 24.12 -14.18
C MET A 1 4.69 23.66 -14.94
N ILE A 2 4.13 22.51 -14.61
CA ILE A 2 2.91 21.92 -15.18
C ILE A 2 1.80 21.87 -14.13
N ARG A 3 0.54 21.73 -14.57
CA ARG A 3 -0.63 21.56 -13.70
C ARG A 3 -1.13 20.13 -13.78
N ILE A 4 -1.06 19.44 -12.66
CA ILE A 4 -1.33 18.00 -12.56
C ILE A 4 -2.65 17.80 -11.82
N LEU A 5 -3.57 17.03 -12.40
CA LEU A 5 -4.80 16.62 -11.75
C LEU A 5 -4.67 15.15 -11.27
N HIS A 6 -4.76 14.96 -9.97
CA HIS A 6 -4.80 13.65 -9.33
C HIS A 6 -6.26 13.30 -9.04
N ILE A 7 -6.76 12.20 -9.62
CA ILE A 7 -8.13 11.71 -9.37
C ILE A 7 -8.07 10.63 -8.30
N LEU A 8 -8.66 10.92 -7.13
CA LEU A 8 -8.75 10.01 -5.99
C LEU A 8 -10.22 9.82 -5.59
N GLY A 9 -10.57 8.71 -4.97
CA GLY A 9 -11.94 8.47 -4.50
C GLY A 9 -12.31 9.41 -3.36
N THR A 10 -11.59 9.29 -2.24
CA THR A 10 -11.60 10.15 -1.05
C THR A 10 -10.16 10.37 -0.61
N LEU A 11 -9.92 11.32 0.31
CA LEU A 11 -8.62 11.52 0.96
C LEU A 11 -8.57 10.83 2.33
N ASP A 12 -9.18 9.66 2.44
CA ASP A 12 -8.99 8.79 3.58
C ASP A 12 -7.70 8.00 3.42
N GLN A 13 -7.30 7.29 4.49
CA GLN A 13 -6.07 6.53 4.46
C GLN A 13 -6.09 5.38 3.47
N GLY A 14 -5.08 5.35 2.63
CA GLY A 14 -4.88 4.31 1.62
C GLY A 14 -3.54 4.46 0.90
N GLY A 15 -3.06 3.39 0.28
CA GLY A 15 -1.74 3.38 -0.37
C GLY A 15 -1.57 4.43 -1.47
N ALA A 16 -2.63 4.74 -2.24
CA ALA A 16 -2.58 5.77 -3.27
C ALA A 16 -2.52 7.19 -2.65
N GLN A 17 -3.34 7.42 -1.63
CA GLN A 17 -3.40 8.70 -0.93
C GLN A 17 -2.05 9.01 -0.25
N THR A 18 -1.52 8.08 0.52
CA THR A 18 -0.21 8.24 1.19
C THR A 18 0.91 8.46 0.17
N TYR A 19 0.89 7.75 -0.96
CA TYR A 19 1.89 7.93 -2.01
C TYR A 19 1.88 9.36 -2.57
N ILE A 20 0.70 9.89 -2.92
CA ILE A 20 0.60 11.26 -3.46
C ILE A 20 0.96 12.29 -2.39
N LEU A 21 0.55 12.08 -1.14
CA LEU A 21 0.90 12.96 -0.05
C LEU A 21 2.44 13.07 0.14
N ARG A 22 3.16 11.95 0.05
CA ARG A 22 4.63 11.91 0.04
C ARG A 22 5.21 12.54 -1.22
N TYR A 23 4.57 12.33 -2.38
CA TYR A 23 5.00 12.94 -3.65
C TYR A 23 4.88 14.48 -3.64
N LEU A 24 3.85 15.04 -2.98
CA LEU A 24 3.71 16.48 -2.79
C LEU A 24 4.85 17.11 -1.96
N ASP A 25 5.51 16.35 -1.09
CA ASP A 25 6.71 16.81 -0.40
C ASP A 25 7.90 16.92 -1.33
N PHE A 26 7.98 16.04 -2.31
CA PHE A 26 9.05 15.98 -3.29
C PHE A 26 8.87 17.00 -4.42
N ASP A 27 7.69 17.06 -5.04
CA ASP A 27 7.42 17.94 -6.19
C ASP A 27 6.84 19.28 -5.75
N LYS A 28 7.72 20.27 -5.52
CA LYS A 28 7.36 21.66 -5.15
C LYS A 28 7.31 22.60 -6.37
N GLU A 29 7.67 22.12 -7.56
CA GLU A 29 7.75 22.94 -8.75
C GLU A 29 6.42 23.00 -9.52
N ASN A 30 5.63 21.93 -9.45
CA ASN A 30 4.38 21.80 -10.17
C ASN A 30 3.16 22.16 -9.32
N THR A 31 2.04 22.48 -9.98
CA THR A 31 0.78 22.75 -9.30
C THR A 31 -0.07 21.49 -9.25
N HIS A 32 -0.46 21.07 -8.06
CA HIS A 32 -1.20 19.85 -7.84
C HIS A 32 -2.67 20.12 -7.51
N TYR A 33 -3.57 19.58 -8.32
CA TYR A 33 -5.00 19.56 -8.10
C TYR A 33 -5.41 18.14 -7.67
N ILE A 34 -6.24 18.03 -6.63
CA ILE A 34 -6.75 16.75 -6.13
C ILE A 34 -8.27 16.73 -6.32
N LEU A 35 -8.76 15.85 -7.18
CA LEU A 35 -10.20 15.65 -7.36
C LEU A 35 -10.67 14.49 -6.47
N CYS A 36 -11.50 14.80 -5.47
CA CYS A 36 -12.22 13.82 -4.67
C CYS A 36 -13.45 13.35 -5.46
N GLN A 37 -13.34 12.22 -6.17
CA GLN A 37 -14.37 11.74 -7.10
C GLN A 37 -15.71 11.43 -6.41
N SER A 38 -15.69 11.04 -5.13
CA SER A 38 -16.89 10.81 -4.32
C SER A 38 -17.64 12.11 -3.96
N GLY A 39 -17.02 13.28 -4.13
CA GLY A 39 -17.51 14.57 -3.64
C GLY A 39 -17.27 14.77 -2.13
N ILE A 40 -16.62 13.83 -1.46
CA ILE A 40 -16.31 13.89 -0.03
C ILE A 40 -14.78 13.96 0.10
N GLU A 41 -14.31 14.84 0.96
CA GLU A 41 -12.88 14.96 1.24
C GLU A 41 -12.39 13.74 2.04
N GLY A 42 -12.02 13.75 3.17
CA GLY A 42 -11.53 12.65 4.00
C GLY A 42 -10.54 13.18 5.01
N ALA A 43 -10.08 12.31 5.88
CA ALA A 43 -9.27 12.67 7.04
C ALA A 43 -7.93 13.35 6.70
N LEU A 44 -7.38 13.11 5.51
CA LEU A 44 -6.08 13.67 5.08
C LEU A 44 -6.20 15.02 4.34
N ALA A 45 -7.41 15.58 4.17
CA ALA A 45 -7.63 16.76 3.34
C ALA A 45 -6.79 17.97 3.79
N ASP A 46 -6.74 18.24 5.11
CA ASP A 46 -5.97 19.36 5.63
C ASP A 46 -4.46 19.16 5.43
N GLU A 47 -3.97 17.94 5.53
CA GLU A 47 -2.57 17.64 5.26
C GLU A 47 -2.21 17.90 3.79
N TYR A 48 -3.08 17.53 2.85
CA TYR A 48 -2.92 17.86 1.43
C TYR A 48 -2.88 19.36 1.19
N ARG A 49 -3.79 20.15 1.82
CA ARG A 49 -3.78 21.63 1.73
C ARG A 49 -2.50 22.22 2.28
N ASN A 50 -2.04 21.75 3.43
CA ASN A 50 -0.79 22.19 4.05
C ASN A 50 0.44 21.94 3.17
N LYS A 51 0.37 20.93 2.29
CA LYS A 51 1.41 20.65 1.29
C LYS A 51 1.21 21.41 -0.02
N GLY A 52 0.23 22.33 -0.11
CA GLY A 52 0.00 23.20 -1.25
C GLY A 52 -0.91 22.60 -2.32
N ALA A 53 -1.59 21.49 -2.08
CA ALA A 53 -2.54 20.92 -3.04
C ALA A 53 -3.87 21.67 -3.05
N ILE A 54 -4.46 21.84 -4.24
CA ILE A 54 -5.77 22.44 -4.46
C ILE A 54 -6.81 21.33 -4.52
N ILE A 55 -7.66 21.20 -3.48
CA ILE A 55 -8.67 20.15 -3.40
C ILE A 55 -9.97 20.58 -4.09
N ILE A 56 -10.55 19.63 -4.84
CA ILE A 56 -11.84 19.77 -5.53
C ILE A 56 -12.75 18.65 -5.03
N SER A 57 -13.72 19.00 -4.19
CA SER A 57 -14.65 18.06 -3.54
C SER A 57 -16.13 18.37 -3.76
N ASN A 58 -16.45 19.55 -4.25
CA ASN A 58 -17.81 20.05 -4.40
C ASN A 58 -18.56 19.52 -5.64
N ILE A 59 -17.91 18.71 -6.47
CA ILE A 59 -18.50 18.12 -7.67
C ILE A 59 -18.37 16.60 -7.61
N LYS A 60 -19.51 15.93 -7.46
CA LYS A 60 -19.56 14.46 -7.48
C LYS A 60 -19.55 13.96 -8.93
N PHE A 61 -18.52 13.26 -9.32
CA PHE A 61 -18.41 12.62 -10.62
C PHE A 61 -18.76 11.13 -10.52
N HIS A 62 -20.03 10.83 -10.69
CA HIS A 62 -20.50 9.46 -10.79
C HIS A 62 -20.85 9.16 -12.26
N TYR A 63 -20.67 7.92 -12.73
CA TYR A 63 -20.94 7.54 -14.12
C TYR A 63 -22.37 7.82 -14.61
N LEU A 64 -23.31 8.14 -13.69
CA LEU A 64 -24.69 8.55 -14.01
C LEU A 64 -24.97 10.03 -13.75
N SER A 65 -24.02 10.83 -13.25
CA SER A 65 -24.29 12.20 -12.78
C SER A 65 -24.33 13.28 -13.86
N GLY A 66 -23.94 12.99 -15.09
CA GLY A 66 -23.99 13.96 -16.21
C GLY A 66 -23.05 15.16 -16.12
N ASN A 67 -22.20 15.29 -15.11
CA ASN A 67 -21.30 16.44 -14.89
C ASN A 67 -20.04 16.47 -15.79
N TYR A 68 -20.00 15.68 -16.86
CA TYR A 68 -18.83 15.52 -17.72
C TYR A 68 -18.43 16.79 -18.46
N LEU A 69 -19.42 17.60 -18.88
CA LEU A 69 -19.14 18.90 -19.53
C LEU A 69 -18.49 19.88 -18.54
N SER A 70 -18.93 19.87 -17.29
CA SER A 70 -18.31 20.68 -16.22
C SER A 70 -16.87 20.25 -15.95
N PHE A 71 -16.57 18.96 -16.01
CA PHE A 71 -15.23 18.43 -15.89
C PHE A 71 -14.31 18.93 -17.04
N ILE A 72 -14.78 18.84 -18.28
CA ILE A 72 -14.01 19.32 -19.44
C ILE A 72 -13.78 20.84 -19.36
N ARG A 73 -14.80 21.61 -18.93
CA ARG A 73 -14.67 23.05 -18.70
C ARG A 73 -13.65 23.36 -17.62
N PHE A 74 -13.65 22.58 -16.51
CA PHE A 74 -12.68 22.69 -15.45
C PHE A 74 -11.25 22.45 -15.97
N LEU A 75 -11.00 21.35 -16.71
CA LEU A 75 -9.68 21.05 -17.28
C LEU A 75 -9.14 22.21 -18.14
N ARG A 76 -10.02 22.88 -18.89
CA ARG A 76 -9.66 24.02 -19.74
C ARG A 76 -9.44 25.30 -18.92
N LYS A 77 -10.34 25.61 -17.99
CA LYS A 77 -10.27 26.80 -17.12
C LYS A 77 -9.01 26.82 -16.30
N GLU A 78 -8.75 25.70 -15.62
CA GLU A 78 -7.58 25.55 -14.75
C GLU A 78 -6.30 25.20 -15.54
N LYS A 79 -6.38 25.13 -16.88
CA LYS A 79 -5.25 24.81 -17.77
C LYS A 79 -4.48 23.56 -17.31
N ILE A 80 -5.22 22.51 -16.94
CA ILE A 80 -4.62 21.23 -16.54
C ILE A 80 -3.81 20.66 -17.71
N ASP A 81 -2.60 20.22 -17.48
CA ASP A 81 -1.71 19.64 -18.47
C ASP A 81 -1.80 18.11 -18.44
N VAL A 82 -1.76 17.52 -17.25
CA VAL A 82 -1.71 16.06 -17.03
C VAL A 82 -2.79 15.62 -16.07
N VAL A 83 -3.43 14.51 -16.40
CA VAL A 83 -4.43 13.86 -15.54
C VAL A 83 -4.02 12.41 -15.30
N TRP A 84 -3.96 11.99 -14.03
CA TRP A 84 -3.75 10.59 -13.71
C TRP A 84 -4.83 10.04 -12.76
N ASN A 85 -5.08 8.75 -12.86
CA ASN A 85 -5.98 8.01 -11.97
C ASN A 85 -5.39 6.62 -11.69
N GLY A 86 -5.64 6.09 -10.48
CA GLY A 86 -5.26 4.74 -10.09
C GLY A 86 -6.12 3.64 -10.74
N ASN A 87 -7.31 4.01 -11.24
CA ASN A 87 -8.26 3.07 -11.83
C ASN A 87 -8.66 3.50 -13.25
N PRO A 88 -8.99 2.54 -14.14
CA PRO A 88 -9.63 2.84 -15.40
C PRO A 88 -10.96 3.56 -15.17
N ASP A 89 -11.11 4.75 -15.74
CA ASP A 89 -12.25 5.62 -15.48
C ASP A 89 -12.62 6.48 -16.71
N ILE A 90 -13.88 6.84 -16.82
CA ILE A 90 -14.39 7.71 -17.88
C ILE A 90 -13.71 9.09 -17.86
N LEU A 91 -13.30 9.60 -16.68
CA LEU A 91 -12.62 10.90 -16.58
C LEU A 91 -11.25 10.89 -17.27
N LEU A 92 -10.52 9.76 -17.27
CA LEU A 92 -9.29 9.63 -18.06
C LEU A 92 -9.57 9.71 -19.56
N ILE A 93 -10.64 9.05 -20.03
CA ILE A 93 -11.03 9.08 -21.45
C ILE A 93 -11.43 10.50 -21.86
N LEU A 94 -12.22 11.19 -21.04
CA LEU A 94 -12.63 12.58 -21.28
C LEU A 94 -11.43 13.54 -21.26
N SER A 95 -10.46 13.30 -20.39
CA SER A 95 -9.23 14.08 -20.35
C SER A 95 -8.41 13.90 -21.62
N TRP A 96 -8.29 12.67 -22.12
CA TRP A 96 -7.64 12.39 -23.39
C TRP A 96 -8.37 13.05 -24.57
N LEU A 97 -9.72 12.98 -24.63
CA LEU A 97 -10.52 13.67 -25.63
C LEU A 97 -10.38 15.20 -25.54
N ALA A 98 -10.13 15.74 -24.37
CA ALA A 98 -9.84 17.16 -24.15
C ALA A 98 -8.39 17.55 -24.51
N GLY A 99 -7.60 16.64 -25.08
CA GLY A 99 -6.20 16.85 -25.49
C GLY A 99 -5.21 16.91 -24.31
N LYS A 100 -5.57 16.35 -23.15
CA LYS A 100 -4.69 16.32 -21.99
C LYS A 100 -3.85 15.04 -21.98
N LYS A 101 -2.61 15.13 -21.45
CA LYS A 101 -1.83 13.94 -21.17
C LYS A 101 -2.51 13.11 -20.08
N THR A 102 -2.63 11.82 -20.30
CA THR A 102 -3.37 10.93 -19.40
C THR A 102 -2.53 9.74 -18.97
N ILE A 103 -2.55 9.44 -17.68
CA ILE A 103 -1.79 8.39 -17.05
C ILE A 103 -2.71 7.50 -16.22
N LEU A 104 -2.69 6.20 -16.48
CA LEU A 104 -3.32 5.19 -15.65
C LEU A 104 -2.25 4.55 -14.77
N PHE A 105 -2.34 4.70 -13.45
CA PHE A 105 -1.34 4.19 -12.51
C PHE A 105 -1.93 3.14 -11.57
N HIS A 106 -1.79 1.86 -11.91
CA HIS A 106 -2.24 0.75 -11.09
C HIS A 106 -1.44 0.63 -9.79
N ARG A 107 -2.15 0.71 -8.66
CA ARG A 107 -1.57 0.65 -7.31
C ARG A 107 -1.93 -0.64 -6.55
N GLY A 108 -2.47 -1.64 -7.24
CA GLY A 108 -2.82 -2.96 -6.69
C GLY A 108 -2.83 -4.02 -7.76
N SER A 109 -2.69 -5.28 -7.36
CA SER A 109 -2.61 -6.42 -8.27
C SER A 109 -3.95 -7.15 -8.47
N GLN A 110 -5.00 -6.79 -7.74
CA GLN A 110 -6.30 -7.46 -7.84
C GLN A 110 -6.95 -7.22 -9.20
N LYS A 111 -7.42 -8.30 -9.80
CA LYS A 111 -8.32 -8.23 -10.95
C LYS A 111 -9.76 -8.17 -10.48
N PRO A 112 -10.60 -7.31 -11.06
CA PRO A 112 -12.02 -7.36 -10.78
C PRO A 112 -12.58 -8.73 -11.22
N THR A 113 -13.31 -9.39 -10.31
CA THR A 113 -13.99 -10.67 -10.58
C THR A 113 -15.49 -10.42 -10.66
N PRO A 114 -16.22 -11.05 -11.60
CA PRO A 114 -17.66 -10.93 -11.68
C PRO A 114 -18.32 -11.65 -10.51
N LYS A 115 -19.37 -11.04 -9.94
CA LYS A 115 -20.21 -11.70 -8.93
C LYS A 115 -21.16 -12.73 -9.55
N ASN A 116 -21.58 -12.50 -10.80
CA ASN A 116 -22.39 -13.37 -11.62
C ASN A 116 -22.20 -13.04 -13.10
N ILE A 117 -22.85 -13.82 -14.00
CA ILE A 117 -22.73 -13.69 -15.46
C ILE A 117 -23.23 -12.32 -15.97
N LEU A 118 -24.17 -11.68 -15.28
CA LEU A 118 -24.79 -10.40 -15.65
C LEU A 118 -24.29 -9.24 -14.79
N ASP A 119 -23.08 -9.31 -14.24
CA ASP A 119 -22.52 -8.22 -13.43
C ASP A 119 -22.18 -7.00 -14.31
N LEU A 120 -23.13 -6.06 -14.38
CA LEU A 120 -22.99 -4.83 -15.16
C LEU A 120 -21.79 -3.98 -14.72
N ARG A 121 -21.45 -4.03 -13.43
CA ARG A 121 -20.27 -3.33 -12.89
C ARG A 121 -18.98 -3.96 -13.45
N TYR A 122 -18.93 -5.27 -13.49
CA TYR A 122 -17.79 -5.99 -14.09
C TYR A 122 -17.66 -5.68 -15.58
N LEU A 123 -18.78 -5.70 -16.32
CA LEU A 123 -18.80 -5.36 -17.75
C LEU A 123 -18.33 -3.93 -17.98
N TYR A 124 -18.83 -2.96 -17.19
CA TYR A 124 -18.38 -1.57 -17.21
C TYR A 124 -16.87 -1.46 -17.01
N LEU A 125 -16.33 -2.08 -15.94
CA LEU A 125 -14.90 -2.06 -15.65
C LEU A 125 -14.06 -2.67 -16.77
N LYS A 126 -14.56 -3.73 -17.41
CA LYS A 126 -13.89 -4.37 -18.54
C LYS A 126 -13.84 -3.46 -19.77
N VAL A 127 -14.94 -2.78 -20.08
CA VAL A 127 -15.01 -1.80 -21.17
C VAL A 127 -14.11 -0.60 -20.86
N MET A 128 -14.16 -0.06 -19.65
CA MET A 128 -13.30 1.06 -19.23
C MET A 128 -11.82 0.69 -19.30
N THR A 129 -11.44 -0.50 -18.80
CA THR A 129 -10.06 -0.97 -18.87
C THR A 129 -9.60 -1.11 -20.32
N TRP A 130 -10.44 -1.66 -21.21
CA TRP A 130 -10.12 -1.81 -22.64
C TRP A 130 -9.96 -0.44 -23.31
N THR A 131 -10.89 0.50 -23.06
CA THR A 131 -10.85 1.85 -23.65
C THR A 131 -9.64 2.63 -23.12
N CYS A 132 -9.43 2.67 -21.80
CA CYS A 132 -8.26 3.34 -21.21
C CYS A 132 -6.96 2.77 -21.74
N ARG A 133 -6.85 1.45 -21.90
CA ARG A 133 -5.67 0.81 -22.51
C ARG A 133 -5.33 1.37 -23.90
N LYS A 134 -6.33 1.77 -24.68
CA LYS A 134 -6.14 2.32 -26.02
C LYS A 134 -5.91 3.83 -26.03
N THR A 135 -6.57 4.56 -25.15
CA THR A 135 -6.59 6.02 -25.14
C THR A 135 -5.50 6.66 -24.29
N VAL A 136 -5.22 6.14 -23.08
CA VAL A 136 -4.22 6.80 -22.20
C VAL A 136 -2.82 6.82 -22.82
N ASN A 137 -2.08 7.88 -22.55
CA ASN A 137 -0.71 8.05 -23.05
C ASN A 137 0.26 7.10 -22.38
N LYS A 138 0.16 6.94 -21.06
CA LYS A 138 1.03 6.05 -20.28
C LYS A 138 0.23 5.18 -19.32
N VAL A 139 0.76 3.99 -19.07
CA VAL A 139 0.26 3.06 -18.06
C VAL A 139 1.40 2.74 -17.09
N LEU A 140 1.22 3.12 -15.85
CA LEU A 140 2.15 2.86 -14.77
C LEU A 140 1.58 1.76 -13.86
N ALA A 141 2.44 1.04 -13.18
CA ALA A 141 2.08 0.10 -12.12
C ALA A 141 3.12 0.15 -11.00
N ASN A 142 2.71 -0.18 -9.78
CA ASN A 142 3.61 -0.21 -8.64
C ASN A 142 4.34 -1.55 -8.47
N SER A 143 4.16 -2.50 -9.41
CA SER A 143 4.92 -3.74 -9.52
C SER A 143 4.75 -4.35 -10.91
N TYR A 144 5.68 -5.19 -11.33
CA TYR A 144 5.54 -5.99 -12.55
C TYR A 144 4.36 -6.96 -12.43
N THR A 145 4.11 -7.49 -11.24
CA THR A 145 2.94 -8.33 -10.95
C THR A 145 1.64 -7.57 -11.22
N ALA A 146 1.50 -6.35 -10.72
CA ALA A 146 0.32 -5.50 -10.97
C ALA A 146 0.20 -5.17 -12.46
N LEU A 147 1.32 -4.85 -13.12
CA LEU A 147 1.34 -4.56 -14.54
C LEU A 147 0.90 -5.77 -15.38
N ASN A 148 1.48 -6.95 -15.13
CA ASN A 148 1.15 -8.17 -15.86
C ASN A 148 -0.30 -8.61 -15.64
N ASN A 149 -0.80 -8.50 -14.42
CA ASN A 149 -2.18 -8.86 -14.11
C ASN A 149 -3.21 -8.00 -14.85
N ASN A 150 -2.95 -6.70 -14.97
CA ASN A 150 -3.85 -5.76 -15.65
C ASN A 150 -3.58 -5.65 -17.15
N HIS A 151 -2.34 -5.85 -17.60
CA HIS A 151 -1.88 -5.65 -18.98
C HIS A 151 -0.94 -6.76 -19.44
N PRO A 152 -1.38 -8.02 -19.62
CA PRO A 152 -0.50 -9.17 -19.89
C PRO A 152 0.33 -9.02 -21.17
N ASN A 153 -0.08 -8.16 -22.09
CA ASN A 153 0.63 -7.87 -23.34
C ASN A 153 1.52 -6.60 -23.27
N TYR A 154 1.85 -6.10 -22.09
CA TYR A 154 2.60 -4.83 -21.91
C TYR A 154 3.96 -4.84 -22.63
N LYS A 155 4.61 -5.98 -22.74
CA LYS A 155 5.90 -6.14 -23.45
C LYS A 155 5.85 -5.80 -24.93
N LYS A 156 4.63 -5.81 -25.56
CA LYS A 156 4.44 -5.45 -26.99
C LYS A 156 4.52 -3.94 -27.24
N ALA A 157 4.44 -3.10 -26.22
CA ALA A 157 4.52 -1.64 -26.33
C ALA A 157 5.29 -1.05 -25.13
N PRO A 158 6.59 -1.36 -24.98
CA PRO A 158 7.34 -1.04 -23.78
C PRO A 158 7.41 0.45 -23.46
N SER A 159 7.35 1.33 -24.45
CA SER A 159 7.35 2.78 -24.26
C SER A 159 6.08 3.33 -23.58
N LYS A 160 4.99 2.56 -23.61
CA LYS A 160 3.71 2.93 -23.00
C LYS A 160 3.61 2.49 -21.54
N TYR A 161 4.36 1.48 -21.13
CA TYR A 161 4.22 0.82 -19.85
C TYR A 161 5.48 0.96 -19.01
N LYS A 162 5.34 1.32 -17.74
CA LYS A 162 6.47 1.44 -16.81
C LYS A 162 6.08 1.00 -15.41
N VAL A 163 7.00 0.37 -14.72
CA VAL A 163 6.86 0.09 -13.28
C VAL A 163 7.56 1.18 -12.49
N ILE A 164 6.84 1.72 -11.50
CA ILE A 164 7.36 2.69 -10.52
C ILE A 164 6.93 2.17 -9.16
N TYR A 165 7.88 1.64 -8.41
CA TYR A 165 7.63 1.06 -7.10
C TYR A 165 7.20 2.11 -6.07
N ASN A 166 6.65 1.66 -4.97
CA ASN A 166 6.49 2.50 -3.79
C ASN A 166 7.88 2.81 -3.23
N GLY A 167 8.12 4.07 -2.92
CA GLY A 167 9.39 4.49 -2.33
C GLY A 167 9.32 4.59 -0.82
N ILE A 168 10.44 4.35 -0.16
CA ILE A 168 10.66 4.64 1.25
C ILE A 168 11.70 5.74 1.36
N ARG A 169 11.38 6.78 2.13
CA ARG A 169 12.33 7.87 2.41
C ARG A 169 13.26 7.43 3.54
N LYS A 170 14.57 7.65 3.35
CA LYS A 170 15.58 7.31 4.37
C LYS A 170 15.34 8.03 5.69
N GLU A 171 14.87 9.26 5.62
CA GLU A 171 14.53 10.09 6.77
C GLU A 171 13.31 9.59 7.57
N ASP A 172 12.45 8.75 6.97
CA ASP A 172 11.33 8.14 7.68
C ASP A 172 11.77 6.92 8.53
N ILE A 173 12.99 6.41 8.32
CA ILE A 173 13.50 5.26 9.07
C ILE A 173 13.84 5.71 10.50
N SER A 174 13.14 5.12 11.47
CA SER A 174 13.35 5.46 12.88
C SER A 174 14.78 5.20 13.36
N THR A 175 15.30 6.13 14.14
CA THR A 175 16.60 6.03 14.82
C THR A 175 16.48 5.59 16.28
N LYS A 176 15.24 5.39 16.78
CA LYS A 176 14.98 4.91 18.13
C LYS A 176 15.52 3.49 18.33
N ASN A 177 15.90 3.19 19.55
CA ASN A 177 16.35 1.85 19.90
C ASN A 177 15.19 0.96 20.38
N LYS A 178 15.44 -0.34 20.44
CA LYS A 178 14.46 -1.37 20.76
C LYS A 178 13.90 -1.23 22.19
N GLN A 179 14.78 -0.92 23.15
CA GLN A 179 14.42 -0.78 24.55
C GLN A 179 13.50 0.42 24.78
N GLU A 180 13.80 1.57 24.16
CA GLU A 180 12.94 2.76 24.24
C GLU A 180 11.52 2.46 23.74
N ILE A 181 11.40 1.78 22.59
CA ILE A 181 10.10 1.44 22.04
C ILE A 181 9.35 0.43 22.90
N ARG A 182 10.03 -0.60 23.41
CA ARG A 182 9.40 -1.58 24.31
C ARG A 182 8.92 -0.96 25.60
N ALA A 183 9.72 -0.09 26.20
CA ALA A 183 9.32 0.68 27.39
C ALA A 183 8.09 1.57 27.11
N TYR A 184 8.09 2.28 25.97
CA TYR A 184 6.96 3.11 25.53
C TYR A 184 5.68 2.29 25.36
N LEU A 185 5.80 1.05 24.86
CA LEU A 185 4.66 0.14 24.62
C LEU A 185 4.27 -0.68 25.86
N GLY A 186 5.02 -0.60 26.95
CA GLY A 186 4.80 -1.41 28.16
C GLY A 186 5.09 -2.91 27.95
N ILE A 187 5.98 -3.26 27.02
CA ILE A 187 6.34 -4.65 26.71
C ILE A 187 7.63 -5.01 27.44
N PRO A 188 7.69 -6.17 28.11
CA PRO A 188 8.91 -6.63 28.79
C PRO A 188 10.09 -6.79 27.82
N GLU A 189 11.29 -6.43 28.28
CA GLU A 189 12.50 -6.44 27.43
C GLU A 189 12.85 -7.82 26.87
N ASN A 190 12.67 -8.86 27.69
CA ASN A 190 13.07 -10.23 27.38
C ASN A 190 12.06 -11.02 26.54
N CYS A 191 10.97 -10.39 26.11
CA CYS A 191 9.96 -11.02 25.27
C CYS A 191 10.38 -11.08 23.80
N PHE A 192 9.89 -12.08 23.08
CA PHE A 192 9.95 -12.12 21.61
C PHE A 192 8.71 -11.45 21.03
N VAL A 193 8.90 -10.34 20.32
CA VAL A 193 7.82 -9.46 19.86
C VAL A 193 7.62 -9.60 18.36
N ILE A 194 6.43 -10.04 17.98
CA ILE A 194 6.02 -10.25 16.58
C ILE A 194 5.06 -9.14 16.18
N GLY A 195 5.34 -8.43 15.10
CA GLY A 195 4.50 -7.32 14.64
C GLY A 195 3.81 -7.57 13.31
N HIS A 196 2.64 -6.93 13.13
CA HIS A 196 1.96 -6.79 11.86
C HIS A 196 1.45 -5.36 11.69
N SER A 197 1.51 -4.83 10.46
CA SER A 197 0.92 -3.53 10.13
C SER A 197 0.05 -3.64 8.89
N GLY A 198 -1.24 -3.33 9.05
CA GLY A 198 -2.21 -3.33 7.96
C GLY A 198 -3.63 -3.07 8.44
N ARG A 199 -4.40 -2.23 7.73
CA ARG A 199 -5.82 -2.03 8.03
C ARG A 199 -6.58 -3.36 7.96
N LEU A 200 -7.70 -3.45 8.66
CA LEU A 200 -8.60 -4.59 8.55
C LEU A 200 -9.14 -4.72 7.13
N ASP A 201 -8.61 -5.66 6.38
CA ASP A 201 -8.98 -5.95 4.99
C ASP A 201 -8.72 -7.43 4.70
N PHE A 202 -9.53 -8.04 3.83
CA PHE A 202 -9.37 -9.43 3.43
C PHE A 202 -7.95 -9.75 2.93
N SER A 203 -7.35 -8.80 2.21
CA SER A 203 -5.99 -8.96 1.65
C SER A 203 -4.91 -9.18 2.69
N LYS A 204 -5.08 -8.70 3.92
CA LYS A 204 -4.09 -8.75 5.00
C LYS A 204 -4.14 -10.02 5.84
N ASN A 205 -5.18 -10.85 5.65
CA ASN A 205 -5.30 -12.17 6.29
C ASN A 205 -5.25 -12.14 7.83
N HIS A 206 -5.93 -11.17 8.43
CA HIS A 206 -5.88 -10.99 9.89
C HIS A 206 -6.39 -12.23 10.67
N ASP A 207 -7.34 -12.97 10.11
CA ASP A 207 -7.85 -14.19 10.77
C ASP A 207 -6.71 -15.22 10.94
N MET A 208 -5.83 -15.38 9.92
CA MET A 208 -4.63 -16.22 10.04
C MET A 208 -3.67 -15.69 11.12
N ILE A 209 -3.41 -14.37 11.14
CA ILE A 209 -2.52 -13.76 12.11
C ILE A 209 -3.00 -14.03 13.53
N ILE A 210 -4.29 -13.83 13.79
CA ILE A 210 -4.89 -14.03 15.12
C ILE A 210 -4.89 -15.50 15.53
N ASN A 211 -5.20 -16.44 14.62
CA ASN A 211 -5.17 -17.86 14.92
C ASN A 211 -3.77 -18.32 15.35
N VAL A 212 -2.75 -17.92 14.58
CA VAL A 212 -1.35 -18.23 14.88
C VAL A 212 -0.90 -17.56 16.18
N ALA A 213 -1.28 -16.30 16.41
CA ALA A 213 -0.96 -15.59 17.65
C ALA A 213 -1.55 -16.27 18.89
N ILE A 214 -2.82 -16.67 18.84
CA ILE A 214 -3.47 -17.39 19.96
C ILE A 214 -2.76 -18.72 20.24
N LYS A 215 -2.39 -19.50 19.23
CA LYS A 215 -1.69 -20.77 19.40
C LYS A 215 -0.32 -20.57 20.06
N LEU A 216 0.48 -19.61 19.55
CA LEU A 216 1.82 -19.33 20.06
C LEU A 216 1.79 -18.77 21.49
N CYS A 217 0.92 -17.79 21.77
CA CYS A 217 0.82 -17.19 23.11
C CYS A 217 0.28 -18.16 24.17
N LYS A 218 -0.52 -19.15 23.78
CA LYS A 218 -0.93 -20.25 24.70
C LYS A 218 0.22 -21.19 25.02
N LYS A 219 1.19 -21.35 24.14
CA LYS A 219 2.33 -22.26 24.32
C LYS A 219 3.52 -21.56 24.98
N TYR A 220 3.74 -20.27 24.69
CA TYR A 220 4.90 -19.52 25.14
C TYR A 220 4.47 -18.23 25.85
N ASN A 221 4.91 -18.04 27.09
CA ASN A 221 4.53 -16.87 27.91
C ASN A 221 5.33 -15.61 27.58
N ASP A 222 6.45 -15.74 26.85
CA ASP A 222 7.35 -14.67 26.45
C ASP A 222 7.20 -14.24 24.98
N ILE A 223 6.20 -14.77 24.26
CA ILE A 223 5.82 -14.30 22.93
C ILE A 223 4.74 -13.21 23.04
N HIS A 224 4.98 -12.09 22.43
CA HIS A 224 4.02 -11.00 22.32
C HIS A 224 3.73 -10.66 20.84
N PHE A 225 2.49 -10.28 20.56
CA PHE A 225 2.08 -9.80 19.26
C PHE A 225 1.64 -8.34 19.33
N ILE A 226 2.06 -7.53 18.34
CA ILE A 226 1.62 -6.14 18.13
C ILE A 226 0.94 -6.05 16.76
N LEU A 227 -0.36 -5.75 16.74
CA LEU A 227 -1.13 -5.56 15.52
C LEU A 227 -1.55 -4.10 15.38
N MET A 228 -1.05 -3.44 14.34
CA MET A 228 -1.35 -2.06 14.01
C MET A 228 -2.25 -2.01 12.78
N GLY A 229 -3.41 -1.40 12.88
CA GLY A 229 -4.30 -1.23 11.73
C GLY A 229 -5.69 -0.75 12.11
N LEU A 230 -6.27 0.05 11.24
CA LEU A 230 -7.62 0.59 11.43
C LEU A 230 -8.64 -0.56 11.55
N ASN A 231 -9.47 -0.52 12.59
CA ASN A 231 -10.55 -1.48 12.92
C ASN A 231 -10.09 -2.90 13.32
N VAL A 232 -8.80 -3.17 13.45
CA VAL A 232 -8.30 -4.48 13.90
C VAL A 232 -8.68 -4.73 15.36
N ASP A 233 -8.52 -3.72 16.19
CA ASP A 233 -8.90 -3.70 17.61
C ASP A 233 -10.40 -3.95 17.79
N ASN A 234 -11.25 -3.24 17.07
CA ASN A 234 -12.70 -3.39 17.14
C ASN A 234 -13.17 -4.83 16.83
N LYS A 235 -12.55 -5.48 15.83
CA LYS A 235 -12.93 -6.83 15.42
C LYS A 235 -12.46 -7.91 16.39
N TYR A 236 -11.19 -7.83 16.85
CA TYR A 236 -10.55 -8.96 17.50
C TYR A 236 -10.43 -8.87 19.02
N SER A 237 -10.64 -7.69 19.65
CA SER A 237 -10.59 -7.57 21.13
C SER A 237 -11.50 -8.55 21.85
N PRO A 238 -12.77 -8.80 21.44
CA PRO A 238 -13.61 -9.78 22.13
C PRO A 238 -13.03 -11.19 22.11
N LEU A 239 -12.44 -11.61 20.96
CA LEU A 239 -11.82 -12.93 20.82
C LEU A 239 -10.58 -13.06 21.69
N ILE A 240 -9.69 -12.05 21.67
CA ILE A 240 -8.46 -12.06 22.47
C ILE A 240 -8.79 -12.09 23.97
N ASN A 241 -9.77 -11.29 24.41
CA ASN A 241 -10.23 -11.28 25.80
C ASN A 241 -10.82 -12.64 26.22
N SER A 242 -11.58 -13.30 25.36
CA SER A 242 -12.15 -14.64 25.68
C SER A 242 -11.08 -15.72 25.86
N HIS A 243 -9.88 -15.51 25.31
CA HIS A 243 -8.72 -16.38 25.51
C HIS A 243 -7.79 -15.93 26.65
N ASN A 244 -8.07 -14.81 27.35
CA ASN A 244 -7.22 -14.20 28.37
C ASN A 244 -5.80 -13.87 27.89
N LEU A 245 -5.66 -13.44 26.62
CA LEU A 245 -4.37 -13.14 25.99
C LEU A 245 -4.11 -11.64 25.77
N SER A 246 -4.89 -10.76 26.38
CA SER A 246 -4.76 -9.30 26.20
C SER A 246 -3.42 -8.73 26.69
N ASN A 247 -2.72 -9.45 27.58
CA ASN A 247 -1.39 -9.07 28.03
C ASN A 247 -0.26 -9.46 27.05
N GLN A 248 -0.55 -10.32 26.07
CA GLN A 248 0.43 -10.78 25.08
C GLN A 248 0.07 -10.36 23.65
N ILE A 249 -1.21 -10.17 23.33
CA ILE A 249 -1.67 -9.76 21.99
C ILE A 249 -2.22 -8.33 22.06
N HIS A 250 -1.40 -7.37 21.60
CA HIS A 250 -1.67 -5.95 21.67
C HIS A 250 -2.29 -5.44 20.37
N LEU A 251 -3.59 -5.12 20.40
CA LEU A 251 -4.31 -4.56 19.26
C LEU A 251 -4.28 -3.02 19.37
N MET A 252 -3.45 -2.37 18.56
CA MET A 252 -3.12 -0.95 18.72
C MET A 252 -3.99 0.00 17.86
N GLY A 253 -4.93 -0.54 17.09
CA GLY A 253 -5.72 0.29 16.19
C GLY A 253 -4.85 1.02 15.16
N TYR A 254 -5.28 2.20 14.75
CA TYR A 254 -4.51 3.03 13.82
C TYR A 254 -3.34 3.74 14.51
N ARG A 255 -2.14 3.66 13.87
CA ARG A 255 -0.90 4.29 14.37
C ARG A 255 -0.24 5.12 13.28
N THR A 256 0.31 6.28 13.65
CA THR A 256 1.12 7.15 12.77
C THR A 256 2.62 6.93 12.95
N ASP A 257 3.02 6.32 14.07
CA ASP A 257 4.40 6.04 14.47
C ASP A 257 4.83 4.59 14.18
N VAL A 258 4.31 4.01 13.10
CA VAL A 258 4.60 2.61 12.72
C VAL A 258 6.09 2.36 12.59
N MET A 259 6.85 3.29 11.98
CA MET A 259 8.30 3.15 11.79
C MET A 259 9.07 3.10 13.11
N ASP A 260 8.56 3.78 14.16
CA ASP A 260 9.12 3.68 15.50
C ASP A 260 8.81 2.32 16.12
N ILE A 261 7.53 1.91 16.06
CA ILE A 261 7.07 0.65 16.64
C ILE A 261 7.80 -0.56 16.02
N LEU A 262 8.07 -0.53 14.72
CA LEU A 262 8.86 -1.57 14.05
C LEU A 262 10.20 -1.81 14.76
N LYS A 263 10.89 -0.78 15.27
CA LYS A 263 12.17 -0.94 16.00
C LYS A 263 12.05 -1.75 17.29
N GLY A 264 10.86 -1.88 17.86
CA GLY A 264 10.60 -2.71 19.04
C GLY A 264 10.42 -4.22 18.75
N LEU A 265 10.27 -4.60 17.48
CA LEU A 265 9.99 -5.96 17.06
C LEU A 265 11.24 -6.84 16.95
N ASP A 266 11.04 -8.15 17.12
CA ASP A 266 11.99 -9.19 16.75
C ASP A 266 11.67 -9.80 15.38
N LEU A 267 10.39 -9.84 15.02
CA LEU A 267 9.90 -10.45 13.80
C LEU A 267 8.71 -9.65 13.23
N PHE A 268 8.68 -9.48 11.92
CA PHE A 268 7.52 -8.95 11.22
C PHE A 268 6.77 -10.08 10.51
N TYR A 269 5.49 -10.26 10.82
CA TYR A 269 4.66 -11.31 10.24
C TYR A 269 3.69 -10.72 9.21
N PHE A 270 3.80 -11.18 7.96
CA PHE A 270 3.07 -10.59 6.83
C PHE A 270 2.43 -11.65 5.92
N PRO A 271 1.38 -12.38 6.38
CA PRO A 271 0.72 -13.45 5.62
C PRO A 271 -0.32 -12.93 4.62
N SER A 272 -0.07 -11.81 3.96
CA SER A 272 -1.02 -11.20 3.01
C SER A 272 -1.39 -12.13 1.86
N ILE A 273 -2.68 -12.14 1.46
CA ILE A 273 -3.21 -12.96 0.36
C ILE A 273 -2.98 -12.27 -1.00
N THR A 274 -2.98 -10.96 -1.03
CA THR A 274 -2.78 -10.18 -2.25
C THR A 274 -2.22 -8.79 -1.93
N GLU A 275 -1.28 -8.34 -2.76
CA GLU A 275 -0.60 -7.05 -2.66
C GLU A 275 -0.39 -6.44 -4.05
N GLY A 276 -0.03 -5.15 -4.06
CA GLY A 276 0.53 -4.50 -5.26
C GLY A 276 2.04 -4.40 -5.14
N ASN A 277 2.48 -3.52 -4.24
CA ASN A 277 3.84 -3.38 -3.72
C ASN A 277 3.68 -3.16 -2.20
N PRO A 278 4.13 -4.08 -1.34
CA PRO A 278 3.71 -4.19 0.06
C PRO A 278 4.46 -3.22 0.97
N ASN A 279 4.00 -1.97 1.12
CA ASN A 279 4.67 -0.94 1.93
C ASN A 279 5.09 -1.44 3.32
N ALA A 280 4.21 -2.12 4.05
CA ALA A 280 4.50 -2.56 5.40
C ALA A 280 5.66 -3.57 5.46
N LEU A 281 5.80 -4.43 4.45
CA LEU A 281 6.95 -5.33 4.34
C LEU A 281 8.22 -4.55 4.00
N LEU A 282 8.14 -3.59 3.07
CA LEU A 282 9.28 -2.72 2.75
C LEU A 282 9.73 -1.92 3.99
N GLU A 283 8.79 -1.40 4.77
CA GLU A 283 9.05 -0.67 6.02
C GLU A 283 9.77 -1.56 7.05
N ALA A 284 9.37 -2.83 7.18
CA ALA A 284 10.06 -3.81 8.04
C ALA A 284 11.48 -4.10 7.55
N MET A 285 11.67 -4.33 6.24
CA MET A 285 12.98 -4.59 5.62
C MET A 285 13.96 -3.43 5.85
N VAL A 286 13.57 -2.18 5.57
CA VAL A 286 14.45 -1.02 5.79
C VAL A 286 14.70 -0.74 7.27
N SER A 287 13.82 -1.18 8.15
CA SER A 287 13.99 -1.11 9.61
C SER A 287 14.92 -2.21 10.14
N ASN A 288 15.40 -3.11 9.29
CA ASN A 288 16.25 -4.26 9.62
C ASN A 288 15.54 -5.27 10.53
N ILE A 289 14.25 -5.53 10.30
CA ILE A 289 13.46 -6.49 11.05
C ILE A 289 13.33 -7.77 10.24
N PRO A 290 13.71 -8.95 10.77
CA PRO A 290 13.42 -10.25 10.17
C PRO A 290 11.94 -10.41 9.90
N PHE A 291 11.58 -11.15 8.85
CA PHE A 291 10.17 -11.31 8.51
C PHE A 291 9.81 -12.74 8.10
N VAL A 292 8.55 -13.10 8.34
CA VAL A 292 7.86 -14.24 7.75
C VAL A 292 6.76 -13.67 6.86
N ALA A 293 6.82 -13.92 5.56
CA ALA A 293 5.91 -13.33 4.58
C ALA A 293 5.38 -14.35 3.58
N SER A 294 4.25 -14.04 2.95
CA SER A 294 3.56 -14.94 2.02
C SER A 294 4.31 -15.18 0.73
N ASP A 295 4.26 -16.41 0.24
CA ASP A 295 4.67 -16.78 -1.11
C ASP A 295 3.60 -16.42 -2.14
N ILE A 296 3.56 -15.13 -2.47
CA ILE A 296 2.72 -14.61 -3.57
C ILE A 296 3.56 -13.76 -4.52
N PRO A 297 3.19 -13.66 -5.81
CA PRO A 297 4.02 -12.98 -6.81
C PRO A 297 4.45 -11.55 -6.43
N PRO A 298 3.59 -10.66 -5.86
CA PRO A 298 4.03 -9.32 -5.47
C PRO A 298 5.06 -9.30 -4.34
N ILE A 299 5.01 -10.28 -3.42
CA ILE A 299 5.98 -10.40 -2.32
C ILE A 299 7.29 -10.97 -2.85
N ARG A 300 7.24 -12.02 -3.70
CA ARG A 300 8.44 -12.52 -4.40
C ARG A 300 9.18 -11.41 -5.15
N GLU A 301 8.44 -10.54 -5.83
CA GLU A 301 9.00 -9.37 -6.53
C GLU A 301 9.61 -8.32 -5.57
N SER A 302 9.12 -8.28 -4.33
CA SER A 302 9.48 -7.23 -3.36
C SER A 302 10.62 -7.60 -2.42
N VAL A 303 11.09 -8.83 -2.45
CA VAL A 303 12.20 -9.32 -1.61
C VAL A 303 13.38 -9.77 -2.46
N PRO A 304 14.62 -9.75 -1.93
CA PRO A 304 15.78 -10.30 -2.63
C PRO A 304 15.58 -11.78 -3.01
N ASP A 305 16.15 -12.21 -4.12
CA ASP A 305 15.99 -13.58 -4.64
C ASP A 305 16.38 -14.67 -3.63
N TYR A 306 17.42 -14.44 -2.83
CA TYR A 306 17.88 -15.40 -1.82
C TYR A 306 16.90 -15.57 -0.64
N LEU A 307 15.96 -14.64 -0.42
CA LEU A 307 14.91 -14.75 0.58
C LEU A 307 13.59 -15.34 0.04
N GLN A 308 13.47 -15.54 -1.26
CA GLN A 308 12.24 -16.10 -1.83
C GLN A 308 11.96 -17.54 -1.40
N CYS A 309 13.00 -18.31 -1.05
CA CYS A 309 12.84 -19.67 -0.54
C CYS A 309 12.30 -19.74 0.92
N THR A 310 12.28 -18.62 1.64
CA THR A 310 11.76 -18.53 3.01
C THR A 310 10.31 -18.08 3.09
N LEU A 311 9.69 -17.80 1.93
CA LEU A 311 8.29 -17.38 1.86
C LEU A 311 7.36 -18.56 2.08
N ILE A 312 6.20 -18.30 2.69
CA ILE A 312 5.25 -19.32 3.17
C ILE A 312 3.89 -19.21 2.45
N ASN A 313 3.16 -20.33 2.41
CA ASN A 313 1.80 -20.33 1.87
C ASN A 313 0.83 -19.60 2.83
N PRO A 314 0.20 -18.49 2.41
CA PRO A 314 -0.71 -17.72 3.27
C PRO A 314 -1.99 -18.45 3.67
N TYR A 315 -2.28 -19.58 3.08
CA TYR A 315 -3.49 -20.38 3.36
C TYR A 315 -3.21 -21.60 4.23
N ASN A 316 -1.94 -21.92 4.54
CA ASN A 316 -1.55 -23.06 5.35
C ASN A 316 -1.21 -22.62 6.78
N GLU A 317 -2.15 -22.77 7.72
CA GLU A 317 -2.00 -22.31 9.11
C GLU A 317 -0.83 -23.01 9.82
N GLU A 318 -0.61 -24.30 9.58
CA GLU A 318 0.47 -25.07 10.21
C GLU A 318 1.85 -24.60 9.72
N GLU A 319 1.98 -24.31 8.44
CA GLU A 319 3.21 -23.76 7.86
C GLU A 319 3.50 -22.35 8.43
N ASN A 320 2.47 -21.49 8.56
CA ASN A 320 2.60 -20.18 9.17
C ASN A 320 3.02 -20.28 10.64
N TYR A 321 2.38 -21.17 11.40
CA TYR A 321 2.72 -21.42 12.80
C TYR A 321 4.17 -21.90 12.94
N SER A 322 4.54 -22.95 12.20
CA SER A 322 5.87 -23.57 12.27
C SER A 322 6.98 -22.62 11.86
N ALA A 323 6.76 -21.79 10.81
CA ALA A 323 7.75 -20.80 10.39
C ALA A 323 8.03 -19.75 11.47
N ILE A 324 6.99 -19.28 12.17
CA ILE A 324 7.17 -18.28 13.24
C ILE A 324 7.80 -18.94 14.48
N GLU A 325 7.38 -20.16 14.82
CA GLU A 325 7.95 -20.92 15.94
C GLU A 325 9.44 -21.20 15.72
N ASP A 326 9.84 -21.58 14.51
CA ASP A 326 11.25 -21.79 14.15
C ASP A 326 12.06 -20.50 14.32
N MET A 327 11.55 -19.37 13.87
CA MET A 327 12.17 -18.05 14.06
C MET A 327 12.31 -17.70 15.55
N TYR A 328 11.32 -18.04 16.38
CA TYR A 328 11.40 -17.84 17.83
C TYR A 328 12.44 -18.74 18.50
N LEU A 329 12.49 -20.02 18.15
CA LEU A 329 13.42 -21.00 18.73
C LEU A 329 14.88 -20.73 18.34
N HIS A 330 15.10 -20.12 17.16
CA HIS A 330 16.44 -19.80 16.63
C HIS A 330 16.74 -18.29 16.64
N ARG A 331 16.06 -17.52 17.50
CA ARG A 331 16.11 -16.04 17.53
C ARG A 331 17.49 -15.41 17.64
N GLU A 332 18.49 -16.16 18.15
CA GLU A 332 19.87 -15.68 18.28
C GLU A 332 20.62 -15.60 16.92
N LYS A 333 20.06 -16.21 15.87
CA LYS A 333 20.69 -16.30 14.53
C LYS A 333 20.04 -15.38 13.49
N LEU A 334 19.09 -14.52 13.90
CA LEU A 334 18.32 -13.69 12.98
C LEU A 334 19.10 -12.46 12.53
N GLU A 335 19.79 -12.54 11.41
CA GLU A 335 20.42 -11.38 10.75
C GLU A 335 19.91 -11.20 9.32
N ILE A 336 19.48 -9.97 8.98
CA ILE A 336 19.03 -9.58 7.64
C ILE A 336 19.64 -8.27 7.12
N ARG A 337 20.85 -7.91 7.56
CA ARG A 337 21.52 -6.64 7.22
C ARG A 337 21.58 -6.38 5.71
N GLU A 338 21.93 -7.40 4.94
CA GLU A 338 21.99 -7.29 3.47
C GLU A 338 20.62 -6.97 2.86
N CYS A 339 19.52 -7.48 3.45
CA CYS A 339 18.17 -7.18 3.01
C CYS A 339 17.81 -5.71 3.21
N LYS A 340 18.22 -5.10 4.32
CA LYS A 340 18.01 -3.68 4.59
C LYS A 340 18.67 -2.80 3.54
N GLU A 341 19.95 -3.03 3.26
CA GLU A 341 20.72 -2.26 2.29
C GLU A 341 20.13 -2.40 0.88
N TRP A 342 19.82 -3.61 0.48
CA TRP A 342 19.14 -3.90 -0.77
C TRP A 342 17.79 -3.16 -0.87
N ALA A 343 16.98 -3.18 0.19
CA ALA A 343 15.67 -2.53 0.20
C ALA A 343 15.78 -1.00 0.12
N ILE A 344 16.74 -0.40 0.85
CA ILE A 344 17.01 1.05 0.79
C ILE A 344 17.43 1.48 -0.62
N GLU A 345 18.27 0.71 -1.29
CA GLU A 345 18.73 1.01 -2.65
C GLU A 345 17.60 0.80 -3.67
N HIS A 346 16.89 -0.33 -3.56
CA HIS A 346 15.87 -0.72 -4.54
C HIS A 346 14.60 0.14 -4.47
N TYR A 347 14.22 0.55 -3.26
CA TYR A 347 12.98 1.31 -2.97
C TYR A 347 13.24 2.76 -2.52
N ASP A 348 14.33 3.37 -2.95
CA ASP A 348 14.61 4.79 -2.67
C ASP A 348 13.47 5.69 -3.20
N ALA A 349 12.84 6.44 -2.29
CA ALA A 349 11.67 7.26 -2.64
C ALA A 349 11.99 8.35 -3.65
N TYR A 350 13.14 9.00 -3.52
CA TYR A 350 13.51 10.09 -4.43
C TYR A 350 13.74 9.58 -5.85
N ARG A 351 14.36 8.40 -5.99
CA ARG A 351 14.50 7.73 -7.29
C ARG A 351 13.14 7.40 -7.91
N GLN A 352 12.22 6.81 -7.13
CA GLN A 352 10.89 6.44 -7.62
C GLN A 352 10.04 7.69 -7.96
N PHE A 353 10.14 8.75 -7.16
CA PHE A 353 9.44 10.01 -7.43
C PHE A 353 10.00 10.75 -8.64
N ASN A 354 11.31 10.73 -8.88
CA ASN A 354 11.89 11.25 -10.12
C ASN A 354 11.35 10.49 -11.34
N LEU A 355 11.31 9.16 -11.29
CA LEU A 355 10.73 8.35 -12.37
C LEU A 355 9.26 8.70 -12.63
N PHE A 356 8.49 9.00 -11.56
CA PHE A 356 7.09 9.42 -11.69
C PHE A 356 6.98 10.82 -12.26
N LYS A 357 7.79 11.77 -11.80
CA LYS A 357 7.87 13.14 -12.31
C LYS A 357 8.19 13.16 -13.80
N ASP A 358 9.19 12.38 -14.23
CA ASP A 358 9.54 12.25 -15.65
C ASP A 358 8.36 11.79 -16.51
N GLU A 359 7.55 10.83 -16.01
CA GLU A 359 6.37 10.37 -16.74
C GLU A 359 5.22 11.38 -16.71
N LEU A 360 5.17 12.28 -15.73
CA LEU A 360 4.21 13.39 -15.71
C LEU A 360 4.62 14.50 -16.69
N GLU A 361 5.89 14.84 -16.77
CA GLU A 361 6.41 16.00 -17.54
C GLU A 361 6.66 15.65 -19.02
N ASN A 362 7.15 14.46 -19.34
CA ASN A 362 7.49 13.98 -20.70
C ASN A 362 6.38 13.13 -21.33
#